data_836975699b4e37649294295ff0e8aafc
#
_entry.id   836975699b4e37649294295ff0e8aafc
#
_cell.length_a   1.000
_cell.length_b   1.000
_cell.length_c   1.000
_cell.angle_alpha   90.00
_cell.angle_beta   90.00
_cell.angle_gamma   90.00
#
_symmetry.space_group_name_H-M   'P 1'
#
loop_
_entity.id
_entity.type
_entity.pdbx_description
1 polymer ?
#
loop_
_entity_poly.entity_id
_entity_poly.type
_entity_poly.pdbx_seq_one_letter_code
_entity_poly.pdbx_strand_id
1 'polypeptide(L)'
;MPFSLLPPQLLAERPHLFSPVTLPVAQADLARMAAVVAAIGRVVALPAYQSRVLAEAPEIARFEPRGDGVFFGYDFHLSPTGPKLIEINTNAGGGLLAARQAGHRGAEEAFV
;
A
#
# COMPACT_ATOMS: atom_id res chain seq x y z
N MET A 1 21.34 -5.14 14.60
CA MET A 1 21.54 -4.35 13.37
C MET A 1 20.61 -3.17 13.40
N PRO A 2 21.09 -1.95 13.24
CA PRO A 2 20.18 -0.83 13.05
C PRO A 2 19.45 -1.01 11.74
N PHE A 3 18.15 -1.01 11.81
CA PHE A 3 17.18 -1.34 10.75
C PHE A 3 17.02 -0.24 9.68
N SER A 4 17.79 0.81 9.74
CA SER A 4 17.40 2.06 9.12
C SER A 4 18.05 2.38 7.77
N LEU A 5 18.87 1.53 7.22
CA LEU A 5 19.59 1.95 6.02
C LEU A 5 19.54 0.89 4.92
N LEU A 6 18.93 1.27 3.82
CA LEU A 6 19.15 0.64 2.54
C LEU A 6 20.67 0.53 2.31
N PRO A 7 21.14 -0.60 1.75
CA PRO A 7 22.56 -0.74 1.47
C PRO A 7 23.09 0.49 0.71
N PRO A 8 24.19 1.11 1.14
CA PRO A 8 24.75 2.27 0.45
C PRO A 8 24.99 2.03 -1.03
N GLN A 9 25.28 0.79 -1.41
CA GLN A 9 25.46 0.39 -2.80
C GLN A 9 24.18 0.54 -3.62
N LEU A 10 23.01 0.19 -3.04
CA LEU A 10 21.73 0.35 -3.73
C LEU A 10 21.44 1.82 -4.04
N LEU A 11 21.73 2.70 -3.09
CA LEU A 11 21.55 4.15 -3.28
C LEU A 11 22.54 4.72 -4.31
N ALA A 12 23.77 4.23 -4.34
CA ALA A 12 24.76 4.64 -5.31
C ALA A 12 24.43 4.15 -6.73
N GLU A 13 23.98 2.92 -6.87
CA GLU A 13 23.64 2.32 -8.16
C GLU A 13 22.28 2.79 -8.70
N ARG A 14 21.36 3.18 -7.82
CA ARG A 14 19.99 3.55 -8.14
C ARG A 14 19.57 4.86 -7.47
N PRO A 15 20.28 5.98 -7.73
CA PRO A 15 20.01 7.25 -7.04
C PRO A 15 18.60 7.83 -7.31
N HIS A 16 17.94 7.37 -8.37
CA HIS A 16 16.59 7.80 -8.75
C HIS A 16 15.45 7.07 -8.04
N LEU A 17 15.74 5.98 -7.28
CA LEU A 17 14.69 5.20 -6.60
C LEU A 17 14.02 5.97 -5.46
N PHE A 18 14.74 6.88 -4.82
CA PHE A 18 14.24 7.63 -3.67
C PHE A 18 14.42 9.11 -3.88
N SER A 19 13.34 9.86 -3.64
CA SER A 19 13.42 11.31 -3.64
C SER A 19 14.09 11.80 -2.35
N PRO A 20 15.01 12.77 -2.42
CA PRO A 20 15.55 13.46 -1.25
C PRO A 20 14.54 14.46 -0.65
N VAL A 21 13.44 14.72 -1.37
CA VAL A 21 12.40 15.65 -0.94
C VAL A 21 11.34 14.92 -0.11
N THR A 22 11.10 15.42 1.10
CA THR A 22 10.02 14.94 1.96
C THR A 22 8.77 15.75 1.70
N LEU A 23 7.66 15.06 1.41
CA LEU A 23 6.34 15.67 1.30
C LEU A 23 5.66 15.65 2.68
N PRO A 24 5.43 16.80 3.33
CA PRO A 24 4.67 16.85 4.57
C PRO A 24 3.19 16.57 4.28
N VAL A 25 2.59 15.67 5.06
CA VAL A 25 1.16 15.34 4.97
C VAL A 25 0.52 15.65 6.31
N ALA A 26 -0.58 16.40 6.30
CA ALA A 26 -1.30 16.74 7.52
C ALA A 26 -1.88 15.48 8.18
N GLN A 27 -1.84 15.42 9.52
CA GLN A 27 -2.39 14.30 10.29
C GLN A 27 -3.87 14.06 9.99
N ALA A 28 -4.63 15.13 9.75
CA ALA A 28 -6.03 15.02 9.36
C ALA A 28 -6.24 14.33 8.01
N ASP A 29 -5.35 14.57 7.04
CA ASP A 29 -5.41 13.91 5.74
C ASP A 29 -4.99 12.43 5.83
N LEU A 30 -4.00 12.11 6.64
CA LEU A 30 -3.65 10.71 6.94
C LEU A 30 -4.83 9.96 7.56
N ALA A 31 -5.54 10.58 8.52
CA ALA A 31 -6.72 9.98 9.12
C ALA A 31 -7.86 9.76 8.09
N ARG A 32 -8.06 10.69 7.17
CA ARG A 32 -9.04 10.55 6.08
C ARG A 32 -8.65 9.43 5.10
N MET A 33 -7.38 9.34 4.72
CA MET A 33 -6.87 8.25 3.88
C MET A 33 -7.11 6.90 4.55
N ALA A 34 -6.76 6.76 5.83
CA ALA A 34 -6.99 5.54 6.60
C ALA A 34 -8.47 5.16 6.67
N ALA A 35 -9.37 6.15 6.82
CA ALA A 35 -10.81 5.93 6.82
C ALA A 35 -11.32 5.42 5.47
N VAL A 36 -10.80 5.94 4.35
CA VAL A 36 -11.13 5.47 2.99
C VAL A 36 -10.67 4.02 2.80
N VAL A 37 -9.43 3.71 3.16
CA VAL A 37 -8.88 2.34 3.08
C VAL A 37 -9.74 1.36 3.89
N ALA A 38 -10.09 1.71 5.13
CA ALA A 38 -10.94 0.89 5.98
C ALA A 38 -12.36 0.70 5.40
N ALA A 39 -12.92 1.74 4.79
CA ALA A 39 -14.24 1.66 4.14
C ALA A 39 -14.22 0.70 2.94
N ILE A 40 -13.20 0.79 2.10
CA ILE A 40 -13.02 -0.13 0.97
C ILE A 40 -12.88 -1.58 1.46
N GLY A 41 -12.06 -1.81 2.49
CA GLY A 41 -11.91 -3.14 3.09
C GLY A 41 -13.24 -3.72 3.58
N ARG A 42 -14.09 -2.91 4.22
CA ARG A 42 -15.43 -3.36 4.63
C ARG A 42 -16.33 -3.73 3.45
N VAL A 43 -16.30 -2.96 2.37
CA VAL A 43 -17.10 -3.26 1.16
C VAL A 43 -16.61 -4.54 0.50
N VAL A 44 -15.30 -4.69 0.34
CA VAL A 44 -14.68 -5.89 -0.28
C VAL A 44 -14.98 -7.16 0.52
N ALA A 45 -15.11 -7.05 1.85
CA ALA A 45 -15.45 -8.17 2.72
C ALA A 45 -16.92 -8.58 2.67
N LEU A 46 -17.81 -7.80 2.04
CA LEU A 46 -19.24 -8.14 1.95
C LEU A 46 -19.46 -9.33 1.01
N PRO A 47 -20.12 -10.42 1.46
CA PRO A 47 -20.41 -11.58 0.61
C PRO A 47 -21.22 -11.22 -0.65
N ALA A 48 -22.16 -10.29 -0.53
CA ALA A 48 -22.95 -9.82 -1.68
C ALA A 48 -22.10 -9.10 -2.74
N TYR A 49 -21.11 -8.29 -2.31
CA TYR A 49 -20.16 -7.66 -3.20
C TYR A 49 -19.29 -8.70 -3.92
N GLN A 50 -18.71 -9.62 -3.15
CA GLN A 50 -17.87 -10.70 -3.70
C GLN A 50 -18.62 -11.56 -4.71
N SER A 51 -19.84 -11.97 -4.39
CA SER A 51 -20.67 -12.77 -5.30
C SER A 51 -20.94 -12.03 -6.61
N ARG A 52 -21.25 -10.75 -6.54
CA ARG A 52 -21.51 -9.93 -7.74
C ARG A 52 -20.28 -9.77 -8.61
N VAL A 53 -19.14 -9.42 -8.01
CA VAL A 53 -17.89 -9.21 -8.75
C VAL A 53 -17.40 -10.50 -9.37
N LEU A 54 -17.44 -11.62 -8.64
CA LEU A 54 -16.98 -12.91 -9.13
C LEU A 54 -17.89 -13.50 -10.20
N ALA A 55 -19.14 -13.09 -10.30
CA ALA A 55 -20.04 -13.54 -11.37
C ALA A 55 -19.55 -13.13 -12.76
N GLU A 56 -18.92 -11.97 -12.87
CA GLU A 56 -18.41 -11.40 -14.13
C GLU A 56 -16.89 -11.54 -14.28
N ALA A 57 -16.20 -12.03 -13.25
CA ALA A 57 -14.76 -12.18 -13.25
C ALA A 57 -14.30 -13.46 -13.95
N PRO A 58 -13.06 -13.50 -14.49
CA PRO A 58 -12.45 -14.72 -14.98
C PRO A 58 -12.41 -15.81 -13.91
N GLU A 59 -12.44 -17.08 -14.31
CA GLU A 59 -12.48 -18.23 -13.41
C GLU A 59 -11.34 -18.20 -12.37
N ILE A 60 -10.15 -17.78 -12.77
CA ILE A 60 -8.98 -17.67 -11.89
C ILE A 60 -9.24 -16.76 -10.66
N ALA A 61 -10.14 -15.79 -10.78
CA ALA A 61 -10.48 -14.90 -9.67
C ALA A 61 -11.17 -15.62 -8.49
N ARG A 62 -11.66 -16.84 -8.70
CA ARG A 62 -12.27 -17.68 -7.66
C ARG A 62 -11.25 -18.51 -6.88
N PHE A 63 -10.00 -18.48 -7.31
CA PHE A 63 -8.93 -19.17 -6.60
C PHE A 63 -8.71 -18.52 -5.22
N GLU A 64 -8.75 -19.33 -4.19
CA GLU A 64 -8.46 -18.91 -2.81
C GLU A 64 -7.00 -19.23 -2.48
N PRO A 65 -6.12 -18.22 -2.43
CA PRO A 65 -4.73 -18.43 -2.04
C PRO A 65 -4.64 -18.83 -0.57
N ARG A 66 -3.58 -19.55 -0.20
CA ARG A 66 -3.35 -19.99 1.19
C ARG A 66 -2.90 -18.86 2.12
N GLY A 67 -2.46 -17.76 1.57
CA GLY A 67 -1.99 -16.59 2.31
C GLY A 67 -2.62 -15.31 1.82
N ASP A 68 -2.72 -14.33 2.69
CA ASP A 68 -3.19 -12.99 2.34
C ASP A 68 -2.13 -12.23 1.55
N GLY A 69 -2.58 -11.25 0.75
CA GLY A 69 -1.68 -10.31 0.11
C GLY A 69 -0.96 -9.45 1.16
N VAL A 70 0.36 -9.26 1.00
CA VAL A 70 1.18 -8.58 2.01
C VAL A 70 1.11 -7.07 1.90
N PHE A 71 1.28 -6.53 0.69
CA PHE A 71 1.31 -5.09 0.45
C PHE A 71 0.27 -4.65 -0.57
N PHE A 72 -0.63 -3.79 -0.11
CA PHE A 72 -1.52 -3.00 -0.95
C PHE A 72 -1.02 -1.55 -0.97
N GLY A 73 -0.91 -0.97 -2.16
CA GLY A 73 -0.60 0.43 -2.35
C GLY A 73 -1.88 1.22 -2.64
N TYR A 74 -2.10 2.30 -1.92
CA TYR A 74 -3.23 3.21 -2.13
C TYR A 74 -2.69 4.58 -2.51
N ASP A 75 -2.90 4.97 -3.75
CA ASP A 75 -2.40 6.24 -4.26
C ASP A 75 -3.44 7.33 -4.09
N PHE A 76 -3.05 8.41 -3.39
CA PHE A 76 -3.93 9.54 -3.13
C PHE A 76 -3.38 10.82 -3.75
N HIS A 77 -4.29 11.59 -4.34
CA HIS A 77 -4.04 12.98 -4.69
C HIS A 77 -4.43 13.88 -3.49
N LEU A 78 -3.50 14.71 -3.05
CA LEU A 78 -3.77 15.72 -2.02
C LEU A 78 -4.38 16.95 -2.67
N SER A 79 -5.64 17.22 -2.39
CA SER A 79 -6.36 18.38 -2.89
C SER A 79 -6.71 19.36 -1.76
N PRO A 80 -7.07 20.64 -2.09
CA PRO A 80 -7.51 21.59 -1.10
C PRO A 80 -8.75 21.13 -0.30
N THR A 81 -9.53 20.19 -0.83
CA THR A 81 -10.72 19.63 -0.18
C THR A 81 -10.45 18.29 0.51
N GLY A 82 -9.19 17.88 0.61
CA GLY A 82 -8.75 16.64 1.22
C GLY A 82 -8.21 15.60 0.21
N PRO A 83 -7.75 14.46 0.71
CA PRO A 83 -7.19 13.41 -0.13
C PRO A 83 -8.26 12.75 -1.01
N LYS A 84 -7.89 12.44 -2.23
CA LYS A 84 -8.71 11.72 -3.21
C LYS A 84 -8.00 10.47 -3.64
N LEU A 85 -8.63 9.31 -3.47
CA LEU A 85 -8.08 8.04 -3.93
C LEU A 85 -8.03 8.02 -5.46
N ILE A 86 -6.88 7.64 -6.01
CA ILE A 86 -6.65 7.52 -7.45
C ILE A 86 -6.62 6.05 -7.86
N GLU A 87 -5.82 5.25 -7.16
CA GLU A 87 -5.51 3.87 -7.56
C GLU A 87 -5.26 2.98 -6.35
N ILE A 88 -5.57 1.69 -6.52
CA ILE A 88 -5.23 0.65 -5.57
C ILE A 88 -4.37 -0.39 -6.29
N ASN A 89 -3.14 -0.55 -5.84
CA ASN A 89 -2.22 -1.57 -6.30
C ASN A 89 -2.28 -2.77 -5.36
N THR A 90 -2.74 -3.90 -5.86
CA THR A 90 -2.85 -5.14 -5.06
C THR A 90 -1.53 -5.89 -4.90
N ASN A 91 -0.48 -5.42 -5.56
CA ASN A 91 0.89 -5.92 -5.42
C ASN A 91 1.86 -4.73 -5.40
N ALA A 92 1.99 -4.08 -4.26
CA ALA A 92 2.87 -2.93 -4.07
C ALA A 92 4.32 -3.38 -3.85
N GLY A 93 4.99 -3.85 -4.92
CA GLY A 93 6.34 -4.43 -4.86
C GLY A 93 7.42 -3.51 -4.28
N GLY A 94 7.24 -2.18 -4.32
CA GLY A 94 8.12 -1.20 -3.68
C GLY A 94 7.84 -0.95 -2.20
N GLY A 95 6.79 -1.53 -1.64
CA GLY A 95 6.34 -1.25 -0.26
C GLY A 95 7.39 -1.57 0.79
N LEU A 96 8.10 -2.69 0.66
CA LEU A 96 9.17 -3.07 1.58
C LEU A 96 10.36 -2.10 1.53
N LEU A 97 10.75 -1.65 0.34
CA LEU A 97 11.84 -0.67 0.18
C LEU A 97 11.45 0.67 0.80
N ALA A 98 10.23 1.13 0.55
CA ALA A 98 9.70 2.36 1.13
C ALA A 98 9.61 2.27 2.67
N ALA A 99 9.16 1.15 3.21
CA ALA A 99 9.09 0.90 4.64
C ALA A 99 10.49 0.90 5.28
N ARG A 100 11.48 0.30 4.65
CA ARG A 100 12.87 0.33 5.11
C ARG A 100 13.46 1.73 5.08
N GLN A 101 13.20 2.50 4.04
CA GLN A 101 13.63 3.91 3.97
C GLN A 101 13.02 4.73 5.11
N ALA A 102 11.75 4.49 5.42
CA ALA A 102 11.04 5.16 6.50
C ALA A 102 11.35 4.61 7.91
N GLY A 103 12.11 3.52 8.03
CA GLY A 103 12.43 2.87 9.30
C GLY A 103 11.27 2.10 9.93
N HIS A 104 10.27 1.70 9.14
CA HIS A 104 9.12 0.93 9.60
C HIS A 104 9.39 -0.58 9.64
N ARG A 105 9.60 -1.12 10.85
CA ARG A 105 9.82 -2.56 11.08
C ARG A 105 8.59 -3.43 10.85
N GLY A 106 7.40 -2.94 11.19
CA GLY A 106 6.16 -3.70 11.09
C GLY A 106 5.83 -4.21 9.69
N ALA A 107 6.30 -3.53 8.64
CA ALA A 107 6.13 -3.98 7.27
C ALA A 107 6.97 -5.22 6.94
N GLU A 108 8.16 -5.34 7.53
CA GLU A 108 9.02 -6.52 7.34
C GLU A 108 8.50 -7.71 8.14
N GLU A 109 8.02 -7.49 9.36
CA GLU A 109 7.38 -8.52 10.19
C GLU A 109 6.12 -9.08 9.54
N ALA A 110 5.37 -8.26 8.82
CA ALA A 110 4.18 -8.69 8.07
C ALA A 110 4.53 -9.51 6.81
N PHE A 111 5.77 -9.42 6.32
CA PHE A 111 6.20 -10.13 5.11
C PHE A 111 6.71 -11.55 5.38
N VAL A 112 7.16 -11.85 6.59
CA VAL A 112 7.73 -13.13 7.01
C VAL A 112 6.66 -14.06 7.55
#